data_5662be4301342e886b62e0483b5e1d1b
#
_entry.id   5662be4301342e886b62e0483b5e1d1b
#
_cell.length_a   1.000
_cell.length_b   1.000
_cell.length_c   1.000
_cell.angle_alpha   90.00
_cell.angle_beta   90.00
_cell.angle_gamma   90.00
#
_symmetry.space_group_name_H-M   'P 1'
#
loop_
_entity.id
_entity.type
_entity.pdbx_description
1 polymer ?
#
loop_
_entity_poly.entity_id
_entity_poly.type
_entity_poly.pdbx_seq_one_letter_code
_entity_poly.pdbx_strand_id
1 'polypeptide(L)'
;MKLTRIHHCKTLNKSKYEQLEKQAALLGAIRSKVWREYGSINGVGLRDREIRDLWLKQGVDFKVPANPWKETLRDAISDIKAYREAAKEKVKKAISERTSCKKELKRLYTLLKRDKWMEDNFLRRQMRKHFKHGVNHTHNQIIVRADMCKTFELNGHCWLKVPSLVPRKTIQIPLN
;
A
#
# COMPACT_ATOMS: atom_id res chain seq x y z
N MET A 1 -14.06 2.86 17.77
CA MET A 1 -12.67 2.46 18.09
C MET A 1 -12.28 1.35 17.14
N LYS A 2 -11.13 1.44 16.44
CA LYS A 2 -10.61 0.32 15.62
C LYS A 2 -9.71 -0.53 16.52
N LEU A 3 -9.98 -1.82 16.60
CA LEU A 3 -9.22 -2.76 17.39
C LEU A 3 -8.42 -3.67 16.44
N THR A 4 -7.11 -3.73 16.63
CA THR A 4 -6.25 -4.66 15.91
C THR A 4 -5.98 -5.86 16.82
N ARG A 5 -6.23 -7.06 16.33
CA ARG A 5 -5.89 -8.31 17.03
C ARG A 5 -4.82 -9.04 16.22
N ILE A 6 -3.80 -9.53 16.91
CA ILE A 6 -2.73 -10.33 16.33
C ILE A 6 -2.93 -11.77 16.79
N HIS A 7 -3.03 -12.68 15.83
CA HIS A 7 -3.09 -14.11 16.07
C HIS A 7 -1.90 -14.80 15.41
N HIS A 8 -1.31 -15.74 16.11
CA HIS A 8 -0.20 -16.55 15.61
C HIS A 8 -0.70 -17.96 15.32
N CYS A 9 -0.46 -18.45 14.11
CA CYS A 9 -0.77 -19.83 13.75
C CYS A 9 0.52 -20.67 13.77
N LYS A 10 0.68 -21.54 14.79
CA LYS A 10 1.84 -22.41 14.92
C LYS A 10 1.64 -23.79 14.27
N THR A 11 0.41 -24.16 13.96
CA THR A 11 0.01 -25.52 13.53
C THR A 11 -0.50 -25.55 12.08
N LEU A 12 -0.03 -24.62 11.24
CA LEU A 12 -0.44 -24.61 9.87
C LEU A 12 0.20 -25.79 9.10
N ASN A 13 -0.64 -26.55 8.40
CA ASN A 13 -0.19 -27.66 7.58
C ASN A 13 0.67 -27.13 6.40
N LYS A 14 1.71 -27.87 6.03
CA LYS A 14 2.70 -27.53 5.01
C LYS A 14 2.07 -27.11 3.68
N SER A 15 1.09 -27.84 3.19
CA SER A 15 0.41 -27.53 1.92
C SER A 15 -0.33 -26.17 1.97
N LYS A 16 -0.96 -25.84 3.09
CA LYS A 16 -1.62 -24.54 3.26
C LYS A 16 -0.60 -23.41 3.35
N TYR A 17 0.51 -23.64 4.05
CA TYR A 17 1.61 -22.69 4.14
C TYR A 17 2.17 -22.36 2.75
N GLU A 18 2.49 -23.38 1.95
CA GLU A 18 2.99 -23.22 0.57
C GLU A 18 1.99 -22.46 -0.33
N GLN A 19 0.69 -22.70 -0.16
CA GLN A 19 -0.35 -21.95 -0.90
C GLN A 19 -0.36 -20.47 -0.51
N LEU A 20 -0.28 -20.17 0.79
CA LEU A 20 -0.22 -18.79 1.29
C LEU A 20 1.07 -18.09 0.87
N GLU A 21 2.21 -18.76 0.96
CA GLU A 21 3.51 -18.26 0.53
C GLU A 21 3.51 -17.90 -0.96
N LYS A 22 3.02 -18.79 -1.82
CA LYS A 22 2.87 -18.54 -3.25
C LYS A 22 1.96 -17.33 -3.52
N GLN A 23 0.85 -17.22 -2.81
CA GLN A 23 -0.07 -16.10 -2.93
C GLN A 23 0.59 -14.79 -2.47
N ALA A 24 1.28 -14.80 -1.34
CA ALA A 24 1.99 -13.64 -0.81
C ALA A 24 3.11 -13.18 -1.75
N ALA A 25 3.87 -14.11 -2.35
CA ALA A 25 4.91 -13.79 -3.32
C ALA A 25 4.35 -13.08 -4.57
N LEU A 26 3.24 -13.57 -5.12
CA LEU A 26 2.57 -12.93 -6.27
C LEU A 26 2.05 -11.52 -5.92
N LEU A 27 1.45 -11.35 -4.75
CA LEU A 27 0.98 -10.05 -4.28
C LEU A 27 2.15 -9.11 -3.97
N GLY A 28 3.25 -9.62 -3.42
CA GLY A 28 4.50 -8.89 -3.22
C GLY A 28 5.11 -8.37 -4.53
N ALA A 29 5.04 -9.16 -5.60
CA ALA A 29 5.46 -8.73 -6.94
C ALA A 29 4.60 -7.57 -7.47
N ILE A 30 3.27 -7.63 -7.27
CA ILE A 30 2.34 -6.54 -7.61
C ILE A 30 2.70 -5.28 -6.81
N ARG A 31 2.90 -5.41 -5.51
CA ARG A 31 3.30 -4.29 -4.64
C ARG A 31 4.61 -3.66 -5.11
N SER A 32 5.59 -4.47 -5.47
CA SER A 32 6.87 -4.01 -6.01
C SER A 32 6.71 -3.29 -7.35
N LYS A 33 5.80 -3.76 -8.23
CA LYS A 33 5.43 -3.05 -9.46
C LYS A 33 4.85 -1.68 -9.17
N VAL A 34 3.93 -1.56 -8.19
CA VAL A 34 3.35 -0.27 -7.77
C VAL A 34 4.44 0.69 -7.30
N TRP A 35 5.33 0.25 -6.43
CA TRP A 35 6.43 1.08 -5.92
C TRP A 35 7.38 1.51 -7.05
N ARG A 36 7.71 0.62 -7.97
CA ARG A 36 8.58 0.93 -9.11
C ARG A 36 7.96 1.96 -10.06
N GLU A 37 6.66 1.89 -10.32
CA GLU A 37 5.98 2.76 -11.28
C GLU A 37 5.54 4.09 -10.65
N TYR A 38 5.08 4.04 -9.39
CA TYR A 38 4.40 5.16 -8.73
C TYR A 38 5.05 5.61 -7.41
N GLY A 39 6.10 4.94 -6.95
CA GLY A 39 6.80 5.23 -5.70
C GLY A 39 7.66 6.50 -5.71
N SER A 40 7.47 7.38 -6.70
CA SER A 40 8.19 8.63 -6.88
C SER A 40 7.27 9.75 -7.37
N ILE A 41 7.83 10.76 -8.01
CA ILE A 41 7.10 11.91 -8.59
C ILE A 41 5.99 11.47 -9.54
N ASN A 42 6.18 10.39 -10.29
CA ASN A 42 5.21 9.88 -11.26
C ASN A 42 3.88 9.44 -10.63
N GLY A 43 3.88 9.14 -9.34
CA GLY A 43 2.68 8.75 -8.58
C GLY A 43 1.94 9.92 -7.93
N VAL A 44 2.42 11.15 -8.08
CA VAL A 44 1.78 12.32 -7.46
C VAL A 44 0.46 12.64 -8.17
N GLY A 45 -0.61 12.74 -7.37
CA GLY A 45 -1.96 13.03 -7.87
C GLY A 45 -2.75 11.81 -8.34
N LEU A 46 -2.11 10.66 -8.57
CA LEU A 46 -2.81 9.45 -9.01
C LEU A 46 -3.55 8.77 -7.85
N ARG A 47 -4.73 8.23 -8.16
CA ARG A 47 -5.52 7.41 -7.25
C ARG A 47 -5.38 5.94 -7.61
N ASP A 48 -5.50 5.07 -6.61
CA ASP A 48 -5.51 3.62 -6.80
C ASP A 48 -6.54 3.16 -7.85
N ARG A 49 -7.71 3.80 -7.89
CA ARG A 49 -8.75 3.51 -8.88
C ARG A 49 -8.29 3.79 -10.31
N GLU A 50 -7.63 4.90 -10.56
CA GLU A 50 -7.13 5.27 -11.90
C GLU A 50 -6.07 4.29 -12.39
N ILE A 51 -5.15 3.90 -11.50
CA ILE A 51 -4.12 2.88 -11.79
C ILE A 51 -4.78 1.51 -12.05
N ARG A 52 -5.75 1.13 -11.23
CA ARG A 52 -6.51 -0.10 -11.42
C ARG A 52 -7.18 -0.14 -12.80
N ASP A 53 -7.88 0.93 -13.16
CA ASP A 53 -8.64 1.01 -14.41
C ASP A 53 -7.67 1.02 -15.63
N LEU A 54 -6.50 1.67 -15.49
CA LEU A 54 -5.43 1.61 -16.48
C LEU A 54 -4.91 0.18 -16.68
N TRP A 55 -4.59 -0.54 -15.60
CA TRP A 55 -4.08 -1.91 -15.68
C TRP A 55 -5.12 -2.90 -16.23
N LEU A 56 -6.41 -2.73 -15.90
CA LEU A 56 -7.50 -3.52 -16.48
C LEU A 56 -7.61 -3.26 -17.99
N LYS A 57 -7.53 -2.00 -18.43
CA LYS A 57 -7.54 -1.63 -19.85
C LYS A 57 -6.34 -2.19 -20.61
N GLN A 58 -5.19 -2.29 -19.96
CA GLN A 58 -3.97 -2.90 -20.52
C GLN A 58 -4.00 -4.43 -20.54
N GLY A 59 -5.03 -5.07 -19.98
CA GLY A 59 -5.13 -6.53 -19.92
C GLY A 59 -4.08 -7.19 -19.02
N VAL A 60 -3.58 -6.50 -17.99
CA VAL A 60 -2.54 -7.07 -17.10
C VAL A 60 -3.11 -8.24 -16.31
N ASP A 61 -2.55 -9.43 -16.53
CA ASP A 61 -2.87 -10.64 -15.77
C ASP A 61 -1.86 -10.85 -14.64
N PHE A 62 -2.31 -10.74 -13.41
CA PHE A 62 -1.49 -10.92 -12.21
C PHE A 62 -1.44 -12.35 -11.68
N LYS A 63 -2.14 -13.30 -12.30
CA LYS A 63 -2.25 -14.71 -11.82
C LYS A 63 -2.81 -14.83 -10.40
N VAL A 64 -3.53 -13.82 -9.95
CA VAL A 64 -4.23 -13.79 -8.64
C VAL A 64 -5.66 -13.30 -8.82
N PRO A 65 -6.60 -13.71 -7.95
CA PRO A 65 -7.97 -13.23 -7.99
C PRO A 65 -8.07 -11.70 -7.89
N ALA A 66 -9.13 -11.14 -8.46
CA ALA A 66 -9.29 -9.70 -8.62
C ALA A 66 -9.24 -8.90 -7.31
N ASN A 67 -9.84 -9.39 -6.23
CA ASN A 67 -9.91 -8.64 -4.98
C ASN A 67 -8.55 -8.51 -4.26
N PRO A 68 -7.77 -9.59 -4.01
CA PRO A 68 -6.47 -9.48 -3.38
C PRO A 68 -5.52 -8.51 -4.06
N TRP A 69 -5.41 -8.51 -5.39
CA TRP A 69 -4.49 -7.59 -6.06
C TRP A 69 -4.97 -6.13 -5.99
N LYS A 70 -6.29 -5.89 -6.01
CA LYS A 70 -6.85 -4.53 -5.87
C LYS A 70 -6.57 -3.95 -4.48
N GLU A 71 -6.72 -4.78 -3.43
CA GLU A 71 -6.40 -4.36 -2.07
C GLU A 71 -4.89 -4.15 -1.88
N THR A 72 -4.05 -4.99 -2.48
CA THR A 72 -2.59 -4.81 -2.47
C THR A 72 -2.18 -3.51 -3.18
N LEU A 73 -2.79 -3.18 -4.33
CA LEU A 73 -2.59 -1.91 -5.01
C LEU A 73 -2.98 -0.73 -4.10
N ARG A 74 -4.16 -0.79 -3.50
CA ARG A 74 -4.68 0.26 -2.61
C ARG A 74 -3.77 0.50 -1.41
N ASP A 75 -3.31 -0.56 -0.78
CA ASP A 75 -2.41 -0.52 0.35
C ASP A 75 -1.03 0.05 -0.04
N ALA A 76 -0.44 -0.42 -1.13
CA ALA A 76 0.82 0.11 -1.66
C ALA A 76 0.74 1.61 -1.98
N ILE A 77 -0.35 2.08 -2.57
CA ILE A 77 -0.57 3.51 -2.83
C ILE A 77 -0.75 4.29 -1.52
N SER A 78 -1.37 3.69 -0.50
CA SER A 78 -1.47 4.30 0.83
C SER A 78 -0.10 4.49 1.47
N ASP A 79 0.77 3.50 1.38
CA ASP A 79 2.14 3.59 1.89
C ASP A 79 2.98 4.64 1.14
N ILE A 80 2.85 4.71 -0.19
CA ILE A 80 3.51 5.74 -1.00
C ILE A 80 3.04 7.14 -0.58
N LYS A 81 1.74 7.31 -0.30
CA LYS A 81 1.19 8.57 0.24
C LYS A 81 1.77 8.88 1.61
N ALA A 82 1.84 7.91 2.52
CA ALA A 82 2.44 8.09 3.83
C ALA A 82 3.92 8.49 3.73
N TYR A 83 4.68 7.84 2.86
CA TYR A 83 6.07 8.19 2.57
C TYR A 83 6.22 9.62 2.05
N ARG A 84 5.31 10.06 1.15
CA ARG A 84 5.27 11.44 0.65
C ARG A 84 4.95 12.45 1.76
N GLU A 85 3.97 12.15 2.62
CA GLU A 85 3.64 13.03 3.74
C GLU A 85 4.83 13.15 4.72
N ALA A 86 5.54 12.07 5.02
CA ALA A 86 6.76 12.12 5.82
C ALA A 86 7.85 13.00 5.18
N ALA A 87 7.98 12.99 3.86
CA ALA A 87 8.88 13.89 3.15
C ALA A 87 8.44 15.36 3.28
N LYS A 88 7.13 15.65 3.19
CA LYS A 88 6.60 17.01 3.38
C LYS A 88 6.92 17.58 4.76
N GLU A 89 6.89 16.75 5.83
CA GLU A 89 7.27 17.22 7.16
C GLU A 89 8.72 17.71 7.20
N LYS A 90 9.64 17.01 6.54
CA LYS A 90 11.04 17.46 6.41
C LYS A 90 11.16 18.76 5.60
N VAL A 91 10.35 18.91 4.55
CA VAL A 91 10.33 20.12 3.71
C VAL A 91 9.76 21.34 4.47
N LYS A 92 8.83 21.15 5.40
CA LYS A 92 8.32 22.23 6.25
C LYS A 92 9.44 22.93 7.03
N LYS A 93 10.40 22.17 7.56
CA LYS A 93 11.57 22.73 8.24
C LYS A 93 12.39 23.61 7.28
N ALA A 94 12.67 23.12 6.08
CA ALA A 94 13.41 23.88 5.06
C ALA A 94 12.66 25.18 4.63
N ILE A 95 11.32 25.19 4.64
CA ILE A 95 10.53 26.40 4.35
C ILE A 95 10.73 27.44 5.45
N SER A 96 10.67 27.06 6.73
CA SER A 96 10.86 27.99 7.86
C SER A 96 12.27 28.56 7.93
N GLU A 97 13.27 27.79 7.50
CA GLU A 97 14.66 28.23 7.43
C GLU A 97 14.95 29.17 6.25
N ARG A 98 14.14 29.11 5.19
CA ARG A 98 14.34 29.89 3.96
C ARG A 98 13.95 31.37 4.10
N THR A 99 12.87 31.65 4.77
CA THR A 99 12.29 33.01 4.81
C THR A 99 11.51 33.25 6.10
N SER A 100 11.55 34.48 6.61
CA SER A 100 10.72 34.97 7.69
C SER A 100 9.49 35.73 7.21
N CYS A 101 9.36 35.96 5.89
CA CYS A 101 8.23 36.69 5.32
C CYS A 101 6.94 35.85 5.43
N LYS A 102 5.97 36.31 6.23
CA LYS A 102 4.69 35.65 6.50
C LYS A 102 3.91 35.30 5.20
N LYS A 103 3.91 36.21 4.22
CA LYS A 103 3.21 36.01 2.93
C LYS A 103 3.83 34.86 2.13
N GLU A 104 5.15 34.81 2.05
CA GLU A 104 5.88 33.76 1.35
C GLU A 104 5.76 32.41 2.08
N LEU A 105 5.88 32.38 3.40
CA LEU A 105 5.63 31.17 4.20
C LEU A 105 4.23 30.59 3.93
N LYS A 106 3.19 31.44 3.99
CA LYS A 106 1.81 30.99 3.72
C LYS A 106 1.67 30.43 2.32
N ARG A 107 2.30 31.05 1.30
CA ARG A 107 2.30 30.56 -0.09
C ARG A 107 2.93 29.18 -0.19
N LEU A 108 4.15 29.02 0.31
CA LEU A 108 4.90 27.76 0.24
C LEU A 108 4.21 26.62 0.99
N TYR A 109 3.72 26.85 2.21
CA TYR A 109 2.96 25.85 2.96
C TYR A 109 1.66 25.45 2.25
N THR A 110 0.98 26.40 1.60
CA THR A 110 -0.25 26.11 0.85
C THR A 110 0.03 25.22 -0.36
N LEU A 111 1.08 25.53 -1.12
CA LEU A 111 1.50 24.70 -2.28
C LEU A 111 1.91 23.31 -1.83
N LEU A 112 2.68 23.19 -0.73
CA LEU A 112 3.10 21.92 -0.18
C LEU A 112 1.90 21.07 0.28
N LYS A 113 0.95 21.66 1.01
CA LYS A 113 -0.26 20.99 1.51
C LYS A 113 -1.16 20.48 0.39
N ARG A 114 -1.28 21.23 -0.72
CA ARG A 114 -2.15 20.89 -1.86
C ARG A 114 -1.50 19.99 -2.90
N ASP A 115 -0.33 19.42 -2.62
CA ASP A 115 0.47 18.64 -3.58
C ASP A 115 0.87 19.40 -4.86
N LYS A 116 0.82 20.74 -4.83
CA LYS A 116 1.24 21.63 -5.91
C LYS A 116 2.71 22.06 -5.84
N TRP A 117 3.49 21.37 -5.04
CA TRP A 117 4.91 21.68 -4.83
C TRP A 117 5.76 21.52 -6.11
N MET A 118 5.27 20.83 -7.13
CA MET A 118 5.94 20.77 -8.45
C MET A 118 5.91 22.10 -9.19
N GLU A 119 4.96 22.99 -8.89
CA GLU A 119 4.83 24.32 -9.49
C GLU A 119 5.86 25.32 -8.93
N ASP A 120 6.55 25.00 -7.84
CA ASP A 120 7.56 25.85 -7.20
C ASP A 120 8.94 25.19 -7.24
N ASN A 121 9.95 25.88 -7.76
CA ASN A 121 11.30 25.34 -7.95
C ASN A 121 11.99 24.97 -6.63
N PHE A 122 11.77 25.74 -5.56
CA PHE A 122 12.37 25.44 -4.27
C PHE A 122 11.72 24.20 -3.65
N LEU A 123 10.38 24.15 -3.60
CA LEU A 123 9.65 23.00 -3.07
C LEU A 123 9.96 21.72 -3.86
N ARG A 124 10.03 21.81 -5.17
CA ARG A 124 10.39 20.69 -6.04
C ARG A 124 11.78 20.13 -5.72
N ARG A 125 12.77 21.00 -5.50
CA ARG A 125 14.12 20.57 -5.10
C ARG A 125 14.11 19.92 -3.73
N GLN A 126 13.45 20.50 -2.73
CA GLN A 126 13.37 19.95 -1.38
C GLN A 126 12.61 18.62 -1.34
N MET A 127 11.47 18.53 -2.04
CA MET A 127 10.74 17.26 -2.14
C MET A 127 11.57 16.16 -2.80
N ARG A 128 12.29 16.43 -3.90
CA ARG A 128 13.19 15.45 -4.53
C ARG A 128 14.30 14.96 -3.60
N LYS A 129 14.75 15.79 -2.68
CA LYS A 129 15.76 15.40 -1.67
C LYS A 129 15.20 14.38 -0.67
N HIS A 130 13.93 14.47 -0.30
CA HIS A 130 13.30 13.67 0.75
C HIS A 130 12.32 12.63 0.25
N PHE A 131 11.68 12.86 -0.90
CA PHE A 131 10.79 11.93 -1.59
C PHE A 131 11.53 11.36 -2.82
N LYS A 132 12.49 10.49 -2.54
CA LYS A 132 13.22 9.75 -3.56
C LYS A 132 12.36 8.58 -4.06
N HIS A 133 12.81 7.94 -5.14
CA HIS A 133 12.19 6.69 -5.58
C HIS A 133 12.24 5.66 -4.45
N GLY A 134 11.07 5.28 -3.98
CA GLY A 134 10.93 4.30 -2.89
C GLY A 134 11.00 2.87 -3.40
N VAL A 135 11.33 1.96 -2.49
CA VAL A 135 11.39 0.52 -2.75
C VAL A 135 10.36 -0.17 -1.86
N ASN A 136 9.72 -1.22 -2.38
CA ASN A 136 8.86 -2.07 -1.57
C ASN A 136 9.71 -2.90 -0.59
N HIS A 137 9.36 -2.85 0.68
CA HIS A 137 9.98 -3.65 1.75
C HIS A 137 9.06 -4.77 2.26
N THR A 138 7.83 -4.85 1.76
CA THR A 138 6.83 -5.83 2.21
C THR A 138 6.57 -6.85 1.11
N HIS A 139 7.16 -8.03 1.24
CA HIS A 139 7.08 -9.07 0.21
C HIS A 139 6.15 -10.25 0.58
N ASN A 140 5.89 -10.47 1.88
CA ASN A 140 5.15 -11.63 2.38
C ASN A 140 3.85 -11.21 3.08
N GLN A 141 2.99 -10.49 2.35
CA GLN A 141 1.74 -9.99 2.90
C GLN A 141 0.57 -10.33 1.98
N ILE A 142 -0.52 -10.81 2.58
CA ILE A 142 -1.81 -10.99 1.93
C ILE A 142 -2.80 -10.04 2.59
N ILE A 143 -3.33 -9.11 1.82
CA ILE A 143 -4.35 -8.17 2.29
C ILE A 143 -5.68 -8.61 1.73
N VAL A 144 -6.64 -8.81 2.61
CA VAL A 144 -7.98 -9.26 2.24
C VAL A 144 -9.01 -8.36 2.92
N ARG A 145 -10.06 -8.01 2.21
CA ARG A 145 -11.18 -7.25 2.75
C ARG A 145 -11.95 -8.09 3.76
N ALA A 146 -12.51 -7.43 4.77
CA ALA A 146 -13.26 -8.10 5.84
C ALA A 146 -14.47 -8.90 5.31
N ASP A 147 -15.13 -8.44 4.23
CA ASP A 147 -16.25 -9.14 3.59
C ASP A 147 -15.82 -10.42 2.85
N MET A 148 -14.53 -10.58 2.56
CA MET A 148 -13.94 -11.76 1.92
C MET A 148 -13.34 -12.76 2.90
N CYS A 149 -13.24 -12.40 4.17
CA CYS A 149 -12.77 -13.25 5.26
C CYS A 149 -13.95 -13.65 6.15
N LYS A 150 -13.97 -14.89 6.59
CA LYS A 150 -14.99 -15.38 7.56
C LYS A 150 -14.29 -16.17 8.64
N THR A 151 -14.65 -15.86 9.88
CA THR A 151 -14.30 -16.71 11.03
C THR A 151 -15.41 -17.72 11.26
N PHE A 152 -15.05 -18.91 11.74
CA PHE A 152 -15.99 -19.96 12.12
C PHE A 152 -15.36 -20.83 13.20
N GLU A 153 -16.19 -21.52 13.97
CA GLU A 153 -15.75 -22.48 14.96
C GLU A 153 -15.81 -23.91 14.41
N LEU A 154 -14.79 -24.69 14.71
CA LEU A 154 -14.73 -26.12 14.42
C LEU A 154 -14.01 -26.83 15.58
N ASN A 155 -14.68 -27.79 16.22
CA ASN A 155 -14.18 -28.57 17.38
C ASN A 155 -13.64 -27.66 18.52
N GLY A 156 -14.37 -26.59 18.85
CA GLY A 156 -13.98 -25.64 19.89
C GLY A 156 -12.81 -24.70 19.54
N HIS A 157 -12.33 -24.74 18.30
CA HIS A 157 -11.28 -23.85 17.83
C HIS A 157 -11.80 -22.83 16.82
N CYS A 158 -11.30 -21.60 16.89
CA CYS A 158 -11.62 -20.56 15.92
C CYS A 158 -10.76 -20.72 14.67
N TRP A 159 -11.39 -20.61 13.51
CA TRP A 159 -10.77 -20.71 12.20
C TRP A 159 -11.05 -19.48 11.35
N LEU A 160 -10.11 -19.14 10.47
CA LEU A 160 -10.26 -18.08 9.49
C LEU A 160 -10.28 -18.68 8.07
N LYS A 161 -11.30 -18.32 7.29
CA LYS A 161 -11.35 -18.59 5.85
C LYS A 161 -10.82 -17.38 5.10
N VAL A 162 -9.81 -17.58 4.23
CA VAL A 162 -9.27 -16.57 3.32
C VAL A 162 -9.37 -17.04 1.87
N PRO A 163 -9.52 -16.16 0.88
CA PRO A 163 -9.52 -16.54 -0.52
C PRO A 163 -8.19 -17.20 -0.92
N SER A 164 -8.25 -18.23 -1.75
CA SER A 164 -7.06 -18.87 -2.34
C SER A 164 -6.79 -18.31 -3.75
N LEU A 165 -5.67 -18.75 -4.37
CA LEU A 165 -5.39 -18.46 -5.78
C LEU A 165 -6.40 -19.12 -6.73
N VAL A 166 -7.01 -20.21 -6.31
CA VAL A 166 -8.01 -20.91 -7.12
C VAL A 166 -9.36 -20.22 -6.93
N PRO A 167 -10.02 -19.77 -8.00
CA PRO A 167 -11.34 -19.13 -7.90
C PRO A 167 -12.33 -19.98 -7.11
N ARG A 168 -13.13 -19.34 -6.27
CA ARG A 168 -14.16 -19.97 -5.41
C ARG A 168 -13.63 -20.92 -4.34
N LYS A 169 -12.32 -21.17 -4.23
CA LYS A 169 -11.73 -21.96 -3.14
C LYS A 169 -11.18 -21.04 -2.05
N THR A 170 -11.18 -21.54 -0.82
CA THR A 170 -10.66 -20.83 0.37
C THR A 170 -9.61 -21.68 1.08
N ILE A 171 -8.68 -21.02 1.72
CA ILE A 171 -7.74 -21.63 2.67
C ILE A 171 -8.28 -21.42 4.07
N GLN A 172 -8.32 -22.47 4.86
CA GLN A 172 -8.77 -22.42 6.26
C GLN A 172 -7.57 -22.44 7.19
N ILE A 173 -7.44 -21.41 8.00
CA ILE A 173 -6.30 -21.17 8.90
C ILE A 173 -6.81 -21.28 10.34
N PRO A 174 -6.23 -22.14 11.20
CA PRO A 174 -6.56 -22.16 12.61
C PRO A 174 -6.05 -20.88 13.29
N LEU A 175 -6.86 -20.29 14.15
CA LEU A 175 -6.48 -19.15 15.00
C LEU A 175 -6.26 -19.68 16.41
N ASN A 176 -5.03 -19.62 16.87
CA ASN A 176 -4.66 -20.02 18.24
C ASN A 176 -4.70 -18.82 19.19
#